data_20283d2f91d9ee63018417ef29e3e2d9
#
_entry.id   20283d2f91d9ee63018417ef29e3e2d9
#
_cell.length_a   1.000
_cell.length_b   1.000
_cell.length_c   1.000
_cell.angle_alpha   90.00
_cell.angle_beta   90.00
_cell.angle_gamma   90.00
#
_symmetry.space_group_name_H-M   'P 1'
#
loop_
_entity.id
_entity.type
_entity.pdbx_description
1 polymer ?
#
loop_
_entity_poly.entity_id
_entity_poly.type
_entity_poly.pdbx_seq_one_letter_code
_entity_poly.pdbx_strand_id
1 'polypeptide(L)'
;MRAIRLHAFGPAENLTHEETDAPRPGPGQVRIKVAAAGVHLLDTALREGIRGPAPELPALPTIPGREVAGTVDALGEGTDPAWLGRHVVAHLGFAPGGYAELAVTDAARLHPVPAGLDAARAVAMIGTGRTALGILQFADLGPGAVALVPAAAGGIGTLLVQYAKNAGATVVGLSGGPDKTARVQANGADLAVDYTDPDWAGKVRAFLGGPRATVVFDGVGGDTARALVGLLAPGGQHLVFGWSSEGIREGRGYHVDGVSQSVLGPAMLARVGGPDPLRTLELRALTEAAEGRLTPAVHRFPLAEAAAAHRALETRRTTGKVVLEP
;
A
#
# COMPACT_ATOMS: atom_id res chain seq x y z
N MET A 1 14.07 -5.50 23.73
CA MET A 1 13.92 -4.66 22.54
C MET A 1 12.79 -3.67 22.71
N ARG A 2 12.83 -2.55 22.02
CA ARG A 2 11.71 -1.62 21.96
C ARG A 2 10.72 -2.04 20.88
N ALA A 3 9.42 -1.92 21.19
CA ALA A 3 8.34 -2.28 20.28
C ALA A 3 7.09 -1.44 20.58
N ILE A 4 6.20 -1.38 19.60
CA ILE A 4 4.85 -0.88 19.81
C ILE A 4 3.95 -2.03 20.25
N ARG A 5 3.35 -1.91 21.43
CA ARG A 5 2.42 -2.90 21.98
C ARG A 5 0.99 -2.37 21.94
N LEU A 6 0.08 -3.25 21.55
CA LEU A 6 -1.37 -3.03 21.63
C LEU A 6 -1.93 -3.97 22.70
N HIS A 7 -2.33 -3.40 23.85
CA HIS A 7 -2.88 -4.15 25.00
C HIS A 7 -4.40 -4.27 24.93
N ALA A 8 -5.07 -3.30 24.29
CA ALA A 8 -6.52 -3.28 24.10
C ALA A 8 -6.84 -2.66 22.74
N PHE A 9 -7.88 -3.17 22.06
CA PHE A 9 -8.41 -2.53 20.88
C PHE A 9 -8.95 -1.14 21.18
N GLY A 10 -8.88 -0.21 20.23
CA GLY A 10 -9.39 1.14 20.40
C GLY A 10 -8.61 2.21 19.64
N PRO A 11 -8.55 3.45 20.17
CA PRO A 11 -7.93 4.58 19.48
C PRO A 11 -6.41 4.43 19.32
N ALA A 12 -5.80 5.29 18.50
CA ALA A 12 -4.38 5.24 18.21
C ALA A 12 -3.47 5.32 19.45
N GLU A 13 -3.95 5.98 20.51
CA GLU A 13 -3.28 6.13 21.80
C GLU A 13 -3.03 4.80 22.52
N ASN A 14 -3.75 3.73 22.16
CA ASN A 14 -3.52 2.37 22.68
C ASN A 14 -2.24 1.72 22.14
N LEU A 15 -1.58 2.35 21.17
CA LEU A 15 -0.25 1.94 20.67
C LEU A 15 0.82 2.47 21.63
N THR A 16 1.33 1.61 22.48
CA THR A 16 2.31 1.94 23.52
C THR A 16 3.72 1.56 23.08
N HIS A 17 4.64 2.54 23.10
CA HIS A 17 6.07 2.27 22.85
C HIS A 17 6.71 1.83 24.17
N GLU A 18 7.12 0.55 24.26
CA GLU A 18 7.63 -0.04 25.48
C GLU A 18 8.74 -1.07 25.24
N GLU A 19 9.38 -1.50 26.30
CA GLU A 19 10.36 -2.60 26.27
C GLU A 19 9.64 -3.95 26.36
N THR A 20 10.11 -4.92 25.57
CA THR A 20 9.64 -6.31 25.61
C THR A 20 10.79 -7.26 25.30
N ASP A 21 10.61 -8.54 25.55
CA ASP A 21 11.60 -9.56 25.22
C ASP A 21 11.88 -9.60 23.71
N ALA A 22 13.16 -9.78 23.37
CA ALA A 22 13.56 -9.96 21.99
C ALA A 22 13.09 -11.34 21.47
N PRO A 23 12.44 -11.42 20.29
CA PRO A 23 12.00 -12.69 19.74
C PRO A 23 13.21 -13.52 19.30
N ARG A 24 13.07 -14.86 19.40
CA ARG A 24 14.07 -15.81 18.91
C ARG A 24 13.51 -16.52 17.67
N PRO A 25 14.29 -16.65 16.59
CA PRO A 25 13.86 -17.37 15.42
C PRO A 25 13.78 -18.88 15.74
N GLY A 26 12.65 -19.49 15.38
CA GLY A 26 12.47 -20.95 15.41
C GLY A 26 13.09 -21.63 14.18
N PRO A 27 12.95 -22.96 14.03
CA PRO A 27 13.46 -23.70 12.87
C PRO A 27 12.94 -23.10 11.54
N GLY A 28 13.83 -22.92 10.58
CA GLY A 28 13.53 -22.35 9.27
C GLY A 28 13.24 -20.83 9.26
N GLN A 29 13.35 -20.17 10.40
CA GLN A 29 13.08 -18.73 10.54
C GLN A 29 14.37 -17.92 10.63
N VAL A 30 14.23 -16.63 10.41
CA VAL A 30 15.27 -15.62 10.64
C VAL A 30 14.74 -14.53 11.56
N ARG A 31 15.66 -13.85 12.26
CA ARG A 31 15.38 -12.59 12.92
C ARG A 31 15.96 -11.45 12.12
N ILE A 32 15.18 -10.39 11.96
CA ILE A 32 15.54 -9.18 11.21
C ILE A 32 15.69 -8.04 12.22
N LYS A 33 16.86 -7.39 12.24
CA LYS A 33 17.04 -6.09 12.85
C LYS A 33 16.37 -5.07 11.93
N VAL A 34 15.21 -4.59 12.36
CA VAL A 34 14.32 -3.76 11.54
C VAL A 34 14.92 -2.37 11.36
N ALA A 35 14.96 -1.90 10.13
CA ALA A 35 15.30 -0.52 9.77
C ALA A 35 14.07 0.25 9.32
N ALA A 36 13.01 -0.44 8.83
CA ALA A 36 11.76 0.17 8.44
C ALA A 36 10.61 -0.85 8.56
N ALA A 37 9.46 -0.41 9.05
CA ALA A 37 8.22 -1.18 9.14
C ALA A 37 7.06 -0.43 8.46
N GLY A 38 6.28 -1.12 7.63
CA GLY A 38 5.18 -0.53 6.86
C GLY A 38 3.88 -0.44 7.65
N VAL A 39 3.20 0.70 7.55
CA VAL A 39 1.85 0.91 8.10
C VAL A 39 0.81 0.83 6.99
N HIS A 40 -0.21 0.02 7.19
CA HIS A 40 -1.37 -0.09 6.30
C HIS A 40 -2.62 0.53 6.92
N LEU A 41 -3.57 0.93 6.09
CA LEU A 41 -4.90 1.32 6.58
C LEU A 41 -5.59 0.15 7.30
N LEU A 42 -5.33 -1.10 6.88
CA LEU A 42 -5.83 -2.28 7.59
C LEU A 42 -5.28 -2.38 9.02
N ASP A 43 -4.06 -1.92 9.29
CA ASP A 43 -3.48 -1.96 10.63
C ASP A 43 -4.23 -1.01 11.59
N THR A 44 -4.75 0.13 11.07
CA THR A 44 -5.61 1.02 11.87
C THR A 44 -6.93 0.35 12.22
N ALA A 45 -7.53 -0.39 11.28
CA ALA A 45 -8.76 -1.15 11.52
C ALA A 45 -8.55 -2.28 12.53
N LEU A 46 -7.49 -3.09 12.36
CA LEU A 46 -7.16 -4.17 13.30
C LEU A 46 -6.90 -3.63 14.72
N ARG A 47 -6.22 -2.48 14.83
CA ARG A 47 -6.04 -1.80 16.12
C ARG A 47 -7.37 -1.42 16.77
N GLU A 48 -8.36 -1.01 15.98
CA GLU A 48 -9.71 -0.69 16.47
C GLU A 48 -10.57 -1.93 16.81
N GLY A 49 -10.07 -3.14 16.54
CA GLY A 49 -10.85 -4.37 16.70
C GLY A 49 -11.77 -4.66 15.50
N ILE A 50 -11.51 -4.04 14.36
CA ILE A 50 -12.23 -4.29 13.11
C ILE A 50 -11.43 -5.29 12.28
N ARG A 51 -11.98 -6.48 12.09
CA ARG A 51 -11.29 -7.58 11.39
C ARG A 51 -11.00 -7.26 9.91
N GLY A 52 -11.94 -6.61 9.22
CA GLY A 52 -11.83 -6.38 7.78
C GLY A 52 -11.58 -7.67 6.99
N PRO A 53 -10.65 -7.67 6.03
CA PRO A 53 -10.27 -8.86 5.25
C PRO A 53 -9.34 -9.83 5.99
N ALA A 54 -8.90 -9.54 7.22
CA ALA A 54 -8.07 -10.47 7.99
C ALA A 54 -8.88 -11.71 8.39
N PRO A 55 -8.25 -12.90 8.49
CA PRO A 55 -8.94 -14.13 8.88
C PRO A 55 -9.52 -14.03 10.30
N GLU A 56 -8.77 -13.39 11.20
CA GLU A 56 -9.14 -13.18 12.59
C GLU A 56 -8.52 -11.90 13.15
N LEU A 57 -9.01 -11.45 14.30
CA LEU A 57 -8.34 -10.39 15.05
C LEU A 57 -7.10 -10.94 15.77
N PRO A 58 -6.02 -10.15 15.92
CA PRO A 58 -4.84 -10.60 16.65
C PRO A 58 -5.18 -10.79 18.13
N ALA A 59 -4.58 -11.84 18.74
CA ALA A 59 -4.63 -12.01 20.19
C ALA A 59 -3.88 -10.85 20.88
N LEU A 60 -4.43 -10.35 21.98
CA LEU A 60 -3.82 -9.26 22.76
C LEU A 60 -3.11 -9.83 24.02
N PRO A 61 -1.99 -9.22 24.45
CA PRO A 61 -1.30 -8.08 23.82
C PRO A 61 -0.52 -8.49 22.58
N THR A 62 -0.44 -7.62 21.56
CA THR A 62 0.25 -7.88 20.30
C THR A 62 1.21 -6.76 19.92
N ILE A 63 2.17 -7.05 19.05
CA ILE A 63 2.98 -6.06 18.33
C ILE A 63 2.40 -5.96 16.92
N PRO A 64 1.79 -4.84 16.49
CA PRO A 64 1.22 -4.71 15.16
C PRO A 64 2.28 -4.71 14.04
N GLY A 65 1.82 -4.53 12.79
CA GLY A 65 2.68 -4.41 11.62
C GLY A 65 2.98 -5.72 10.92
N ARG A 66 3.01 -5.69 9.60
CA ARG A 66 3.09 -6.88 8.74
C ARG A 66 4.11 -6.77 7.62
N GLU A 67 4.89 -5.71 7.58
CA GLU A 67 5.95 -5.49 6.59
C GLU A 67 7.17 -4.92 7.28
N VAL A 68 8.32 -5.51 7.00
CA VAL A 68 9.60 -5.05 7.56
C VAL A 68 10.70 -5.13 6.51
N ALA A 69 11.66 -4.21 6.61
CA ALA A 69 12.95 -4.31 5.95
C ALA A 69 14.06 -4.01 6.96
N GLY A 70 15.18 -4.68 6.79
CA GLY A 70 16.31 -4.56 7.70
C GLY A 70 17.41 -5.56 7.41
N THR A 71 18.20 -5.90 8.43
CA THR A 71 19.32 -6.83 8.31
C THR A 71 19.05 -8.10 9.11
N VAL A 72 19.26 -9.26 8.52
CA VAL A 72 19.17 -10.54 9.25
C VAL A 72 20.28 -10.60 10.28
N ASP A 73 19.94 -10.68 11.56
CA ASP A 73 20.88 -10.69 12.68
C ASP A 73 20.95 -12.01 13.44
N ALA A 74 19.98 -12.92 13.24
CA ALA A 74 20.00 -14.26 13.81
C ALA A 74 19.24 -15.26 12.91
N LEU A 75 19.66 -16.52 12.98
CA LEU A 75 19.10 -17.63 12.22
C LEU A 75 18.52 -18.69 13.17
N GLY A 76 17.38 -19.24 12.82
CA GLY A 76 16.85 -20.45 13.43
C GLY A 76 17.51 -21.71 12.87
N GLU A 77 17.28 -22.83 13.53
CA GLU A 77 17.78 -24.14 13.10
C GLU A 77 17.37 -24.46 11.67
N GLY A 78 18.28 -25.02 10.88
CA GLY A 78 18.02 -25.43 9.48
C GLY A 78 17.89 -24.26 8.48
N THR A 79 18.12 -23.03 8.89
CA THR A 79 18.11 -21.87 7.99
C THR A 79 19.47 -21.72 7.29
N ASP A 80 19.45 -21.40 5.98
CA ASP A 80 20.66 -21.17 5.20
C ASP A 80 21.52 -20.04 5.82
N PRO A 81 22.80 -20.34 6.19
CA PRO A 81 23.72 -19.34 6.75
C PRO A 81 23.97 -18.12 5.87
N ALA A 82 23.77 -18.23 4.56
CA ALA A 82 23.93 -17.14 3.61
C ALA A 82 22.99 -15.95 3.88
N TRP A 83 21.94 -16.12 4.66
CA TRP A 83 21.04 -15.03 5.03
C TRP A 83 21.63 -14.10 6.10
N LEU A 84 22.54 -14.58 6.95
CA LEU A 84 23.10 -13.77 8.04
C LEU A 84 23.81 -12.51 7.49
N GLY A 85 23.49 -11.35 8.02
CA GLY A 85 24.02 -10.06 7.59
C GLY A 85 23.40 -9.51 6.29
N ARG A 86 22.50 -10.22 5.64
CA ARG A 86 21.82 -9.73 4.41
C ARG A 86 20.81 -8.66 4.72
N HIS A 87 20.76 -7.64 3.85
CA HIS A 87 19.67 -6.67 3.81
C HIS A 87 18.46 -7.30 3.11
N VAL A 88 17.35 -7.37 3.82
CA VAL A 88 16.14 -8.07 3.36
C VAL A 88 14.89 -7.23 3.57
N VAL A 89 13.85 -7.54 2.79
CA VAL A 89 12.49 -7.08 3.00
C VAL A 89 11.54 -8.27 2.99
N ALA A 90 10.52 -8.24 3.84
CA ALA A 90 9.53 -9.31 3.94
C ALA A 90 8.13 -8.77 4.24
N HIS A 91 7.13 -9.40 3.64
CA HIS A 91 5.74 -9.30 4.08
C HIS A 91 5.42 -10.47 5.02
N LEU A 92 5.09 -10.17 6.28
CA LEU A 92 4.89 -11.18 7.33
C LEU A 92 3.55 -11.94 7.21
N GLY A 93 2.77 -11.68 6.18
CA GLY A 93 1.42 -12.23 6.02
C GLY A 93 0.43 -11.57 6.99
N PHE A 94 -0.34 -12.38 7.70
CA PHE A 94 -1.21 -11.90 8.78
C PHE A 94 -0.55 -12.04 10.17
N ALA A 95 0.67 -12.57 10.25
CA ALA A 95 1.42 -12.59 11.49
C ALA A 95 1.79 -11.16 11.90
N PRO A 96 1.50 -10.76 13.15
CA PRO A 96 1.93 -9.47 13.69
C PRO A 96 3.43 -9.50 14.04
N GLY A 97 4.01 -8.33 14.40
CA GLY A 97 5.37 -8.26 14.91
C GLY A 97 6.28 -7.26 14.21
N GLY A 98 5.76 -6.52 13.22
CA GLY A 98 6.59 -5.60 12.43
C GLY A 98 6.95 -4.28 13.13
N TYR A 99 6.13 -3.76 14.06
CA TYR A 99 6.38 -2.49 14.72
C TYR A 99 7.34 -2.65 15.91
N ALA A 100 8.55 -3.06 15.65
CA ALA A 100 9.56 -3.35 16.65
C ALA A 100 10.98 -3.18 16.08
N GLU A 101 11.99 -3.10 16.95
CA GLU A 101 13.40 -3.13 16.55
C GLU A 101 13.83 -4.48 15.96
N LEU A 102 13.15 -5.57 16.34
CA LEU A 102 13.44 -6.94 15.90
C LEU A 102 12.14 -7.65 15.49
N ALA A 103 12.13 -8.32 14.36
CA ALA A 103 11.02 -9.13 13.87
C ALA A 103 11.51 -10.52 13.46
N VAL A 104 10.66 -11.53 13.61
CA VAL A 104 10.94 -12.91 13.18
C VAL A 104 9.99 -13.30 12.06
N THR A 105 10.52 -13.98 11.05
CA THR A 105 9.72 -14.52 9.94
C THR A 105 10.38 -15.75 9.32
N ASP A 106 9.62 -16.52 8.54
CA ASP A 106 10.15 -17.65 7.78
C ASP A 106 11.13 -17.16 6.71
N ALA A 107 12.26 -17.83 6.55
CA ALA A 107 13.26 -17.49 5.56
C ALA A 107 12.71 -17.50 4.11
N ALA A 108 11.69 -18.32 3.84
CA ALA A 108 11.01 -18.39 2.55
C ALA A 108 10.29 -17.09 2.15
N ARG A 109 9.98 -16.21 3.12
CA ARG A 109 9.33 -14.90 2.87
C ARG A 109 10.31 -13.79 2.52
N LEU A 110 11.60 -14.04 2.66
CA LEU A 110 12.61 -13.02 2.44
C LEU A 110 12.80 -12.71 0.96
N HIS A 111 13.01 -11.44 0.70
CA HIS A 111 13.57 -10.93 -0.54
C HIS A 111 14.82 -10.12 -0.21
N PRO A 112 15.95 -10.34 -0.91
CA PRO A 112 17.06 -9.40 -0.82
C PRO A 112 16.62 -8.00 -1.24
N VAL A 113 17.01 -6.97 -0.48
CA VAL A 113 16.77 -5.59 -0.91
C VAL A 113 17.69 -5.28 -2.08
N PRO A 114 17.16 -4.84 -3.23
CA PRO A 114 17.98 -4.48 -4.38
C PRO A 114 18.96 -3.33 -4.05
N ALA A 115 20.11 -3.34 -4.69
CA ALA A 115 21.09 -2.26 -4.57
C ALA A 115 20.45 -0.90 -4.95
N GLY A 116 20.75 0.14 -4.17
CA GLY A 116 20.22 1.48 -4.39
C GLY A 116 18.81 1.73 -3.81
N LEU A 117 18.13 0.70 -3.28
CA LEU A 117 16.84 0.85 -2.62
C LEU A 117 17.05 0.89 -1.10
N ASP A 118 16.57 1.95 -0.44
CA ASP A 118 16.58 2.01 1.03
C ASP A 118 15.48 1.13 1.66
N ALA A 119 15.60 0.84 2.96
CA ALA A 119 14.65 -0.02 3.68
C ALA A 119 13.20 0.47 3.60
N ALA A 120 12.97 1.78 3.72
CA ALA A 120 11.62 2.35 3.68
C ALA A 120 10.97 2.22 2.29
N ARG A 121 11.75 2.43 1.22
CA ARG A 121 11.28 2.22 -0.15
C ARG A 121 11.06 0.73 -0.44
N ALA A 122 11.92 -0.15 0.06
CA ALA A 122 11.73 -1.59 -0.06
C ALA A 122 10.42 -2.04 0.61
N VAL A 123 10.13 -1.56 1.83
CA VAL A 123 8.85 -1.78 2.52
C VAL A 123 7.67 -1.22 1.73
N ALA A 124 7.79 -0.07 1.10
CA ALA A 124 6.73 0.48 0.27
C ALA A 124 6.44 -0.38 -0.97
N MET A 125 7.42 -1.13 -1.46
CA MET A 125 7.24 -1.98 -2.64
C MET A 125 6.74 -3.38 -2.30
N ILE A 126 7.13 -3.96 -1.15
CA ILE A 126 6.79 -5.36 -0.82
C ILE A 126 5.28 -5.60 -0.69
N GLY A 127 4.51 -4.68 -0.16
CA GLY A 127 3.06 -4.80 -0.05
C GLY A 127 2.29 -3.83 -0.92
N THR A 128 2.58 -2.52 -0.81
CA THR A 128 1.89 -1.50 -1.60
C THR A 128 2.23 -1.61 -3.09
N GLY A 129 3.51 -1.79 -3.44
CA GLY A 129 3.96 -2.01 -4.82
C GLY A 129 3.37 -3.30 -5.40
N ARG A 130 3.43 -4.41 -4.64
CA ARG A 130 2.78 -5.68 -4.99
C ARG A 130 1.30 -5.48 -5.34
N THR A 131 0.57 -4.75 -4.48
CA THR A 131 -0.85 -4.49 -4.67
C THR A 131 -1.10 -3.63 -5.90
N ALA A 132 -0.32 -2.57 -6.10
CA ALA A 132 -0.44 -1.72 -7.29
C ALA A 132 -0.23 -2.51 -8.58
N LEU A 133 0.82 -3.36 -8.66
CA LEU A 133 1.07 -4.19 -9.83
C LEU A 133 0.00 -5.27 -10.03
N GLY A 134 -0.60 -5.77 -8.95
CA GLY A 134 -1.74 -6.68 -9.02
C GLY A 134 -2.97 -6.01 -9.64
N ILE A 135 -3.29 -4.77 -9.24
CA ILE A 135 -4.38 -3.97 -9.79
C ILE A 135 -4.15 -3.66 -11.27
N LEU A 136 -2.94 -3.27 -11.63
CA LEU A 136 -2.58 -2.89 -13.00
C LEU A 136 -2.76 -4.00 -14.04
N GLN A 137 -2.79 -5.27 -13.63
CA GLN A 137 -3.06 -6.38 -14.54
C GLN A 137 -4.48 -6.43 -15.10
N PHE A 138 -5.40 -5.66 -14.54
CA PHE A 138 -6.78 -5.56 -15.01
C PHE A 138 -7.02 -4.39 -15.96
N ALA A 139 -6.06 -3.47 -16.04
CA ALA A 139 -6.16 -2.28 -16.89
C ALA A 139 -5.43 -2.50 -18.22
N ASP A 140 -6.07 -2.09 -19.29
CA ASP A 140 -5.44 -1.97 -20.61
C ASP A 140 -4.87 -0.56 -20.73
N LEU A 141 -3.57 -0.42 -20.48
CA LEU A 141 -2.84 0.86 -20.47
C LEU A 141 -1.89 0.96 -21.66
N GLY A 142 -1.95 2.08 -22.35
CA GLY A 142 -1.09 2.38 -23.47
C GLY A 142 -1.44 3.74 -24.10
N PRO A 143 -0.84 4.07 -25.26
CA PRO A 143 -1.22 5.25 -26.00
C PRO A 143 -2.72 5.28 -26.33
N GLY A 144 -3.40 6.38 -26.01
CA GLY A 144 -4.86 6.52 -26.15
C GLY A 144 -5.67 6.11 -24.93
N ALA A 145 -5.09 5.40 -23.95
CA ALA A 145 -5.75 5.17 -22.68
C ALA A 145 -5.81 6.46 -21.84
N VAL A 146 -6.89 6.62 -21.08
CA VAL A 146 -7.10 7.73 -20.14
C VAL A 146 -7.42 7.17 -18.77
N ALA A 147 -6.50 7.32 -17.83
CA ALA A 147 -6.60 6.79 -16.48
C ALA A 147 -7.00 7.88 -15.47
N LEU A 148 -8.04 7.62 -14.69
CA LEU A 148 -8.42 8.44 -13.53
C LEU A 148 -7.96 7.75 -12.24
N VAL A 149 -7.15 8.45 -11.45
CA VAL A 149 -6.53 7.92 -10.24
C VAL A 149 -6.91 8.78 -9.03
N PRO A 150 -7.99 8.47 -8.29
CA PRO A 150 -8.28 9.10 -7.02
C PRO A 150 -7.28 8.66 -5.95
N ALA A 151 -7.10 9.50 -4.92
CA ALA A 151 -6.05 9.35 -3.89
C ALA A 151 -4.64 9.18 -4.48
N ALA A 152 -4.35 9.87 -5.58
CA ALA A 152 -3.13 9.75 -6.38
C ALA A 152 -1.83 10.08 -5.60
N ALA A 153 -1.90 10.84 -4.50
CA ALA A 153 -0.77 11.13 -3.62
C ALA A 153 -0.52 10.05 -2.55
N GLY A 154 -1.35 9.01 -2.47
CA GLY A 154 -1.17 7.87 -1.57
C GLY A 154 -0.16 6.85 -2.09
N GLY A 155 0.16 5.83 -1.29
CA GLY A 155 1.16 4.81 -1.67
C GLY A 155 0.83 4.10 -2.98
N ILE A 156 -0.37 3.54 -3.12
CA ILE A 156 -0.83 2.88 -4.36
C ILE A 156 -0.98 3.92 -5.48
N GLY A 157 -1.67 5.04 -5.22
CA GLY A 157 -1.97 6.05 -6.23
C GLY A 157 -0.71 6.61 -6.91
N THR A 158 0.35 6.88 -6.16
CA THR A 158 1.66 7.32 -6.71
C THR A 158 2.20 6.33 -7.74
N LEU A 159 2.14 5.03 -7.44
CA LEU A 159 2.65 3.99 -8.34
C LEU A 159 1.76 3.80 -9.57
N LEU A 160 0.43 3.91 -9.40
CA LEU A 160 -0.53 3.84 -10.52
C LEU A 160 -0.31 5.00 -11.50
N VAL A 161 -0.13 6.24 -11.00
CA VAL A 161 0.17 7.41 -11.84
C VAL A 161 1.45 7.18 -12.65
N GLN A 162 2.55 6.80 -11.99
CA GLN A 162 3.83 6.58 -12.65
C GLN A 162 3.76 5.46 -13.69
N TYR A 163 3.14 4.33 -13.34
CA TYR A 163 3.03 3.19 -14.26
C TYR A 163 2.19 3.54 -15.49
N ALA A 164 1.03 4.18 -15.30
CA ALA A 164 0.18 4.60 -16.41
C ALA A 164 0.89 5.59 -17.34
N LYS A 165 1.66 6.54 -16.78
CA LYS A 165 2.49 7.46 -17.57
C LYS A 165 3.57 6.74 -18.34
N ASN A 166 4.29 5.82 -17.72
CA ASN A 166 5.33 5.02 -18.37
C ASN A 166 4.76 4.16 -19.51
N ALA A 167 3.50 3.74 -19.40
CA ALA A 167 2.77 3.03 -20.47
C ALA A 167 2.27 3.95 -21.60
N GLY A 168 2.40 5.26 -21.48
CA GLY A 168 1.96 6.24 -22.50
C GLY A 168 0.51 6.69 -22.38
N ALA A 169 -0.16 6.40 -21.26
CA ALA A 169 -1.54 6.84 -21.02
C ALA A 169 -1.61 8.33 -20.64
N THR A 170 -2.77 8.96 -20.91
CA THR A 170 -3.12 10.23 -20.27
C THR A 170 -3.60 9.95 -18.85
N VAL A 171 -3.05 10.65 -17.86
CA VAL A 171 -3.33 10.42 -16.44
C VAL A 171 -3.91 11.67 -15.78
N VAL A 172 -5.10 11.50 -15.20
CA VAL A 172 -5.69 12.50 -14.31
C VAL A 172 -5.60 11.96 -12.88
N GLY A 173 -4.79 12.61 -12.05
CA GLY A 173 -4.62 12.27 -10.66
C GLY A 173 -5.42 13.20 -9.74
N LEU A 174 -6.13 12.64 -8.76
CA LEU A 174 -6.91 13.42 -7.81
C LEU A 174 -6.38 13.21 -6.39
N SER A 175 -6.26 14.33 -5.64
CA SER A 175 -5.81 14.30 -4.23
C SER A 175 -6.44 15.44 -3.46
N GLY A 176 -6.35 15.43 -2.13
CA GLY A 176 -6.90 16.50 -1.28
C GLY A 176 -5.84 17.54 -0.91
N GLY A 177 -6.09 18.78 -1.26
CA GLY A 177 -5.28 19.94 -0.96
C GLY A 177 -4.12 20.20 -1.94
N PRO A 178 -3.63 21.46 -1.98
CA PRO A 178 -2.67 21.92 -2.98
C PRO A 178 -1.33 21.19 -2.94
N ASP A 179 -0.79 20.91 -1.75
CA ASP A 179 0.51 20.25 -1.60
C ASP A 179 0.51 18.83 -2.19
N LYS A 180 -0.58 18.10 -1.99
CA LYS A 180 -0.72 16.74 -2.56
C LYS A 180 -0.92 16.82 -4.06
N THR A 181 -1.71 17.78 -4.54
CA THR A 181 -1.94 18.00 -5.96
C THR A 181 -0.63 18.34 -6.68
N ALA A 182 0.23 19.19 -6.10
CA ALA A 182 1.56 19.47 -6.65
C ALA A 182 2.44 18.20 -6.74
N ARG A 183 2.38 17.30 -5.73
CA ARG A 183 3.12 16.03 -5.77
C ARG A 183 2.59 15.08 -6.86
N VAL A 184 1.27 15.05 -7.06
CA VAL A 184 0.65 14.24 -8.12
C VAL A 184 1.08 14.73 -9.50
N GLN A 185 1.15 16.05 -9.69
CA GLN A 185 1.68 16.64 -10.92
C GLN A 185 3.16 16.29 -11.13
N ALA A 186 3.98 16.39 -10.07
CA ALA A 186 5.40 16.03 -10.13
C ALA A 186 5.65 14.54 -10.40
N ASN A 187 4.70 13.65 -10.03
CA ASN A 187 4.73 12.22 -10.35
C ASN A 187 4.36 11.90 -11.81
N GLY A 188 4.03 12.90 -12.61
CA GLY A 188 3.80 12.77 -14.04
C GLY A 188 2.33 12.77 -14.49
N ALA A 189 1.36 13.08 -13.62
CA ALA A 189 -0.01 13.25 -14.06
C ALA A 189 -0.12 14.41 -15.07
N ASP A 190 -0.91 14.23 -16.14
CA ASP A 190 -1.16 15.27 -17.15
C ASP A 190 -2.08 16.35 -16.59
N LEU A 191 -2.99 15.96 -15.70
CA LEU A 191 -3.79 16.86 -14.87
C LEU A 191 -3.80 16.36 -13.44
N ALA A 192 -3.47 17.24 -12.49
CA ALA A 192 -3.64 16.98 -11.07
C ALA A 192 -4.75 17.89 -10.52
N VAL A 193 -5.74 17.28 -9.83
CA VAL A 193 -6.94 17.99 -9.36
C VAL A 193 -7.11 17.81 -7.85
N ASP A 194 -7.45 18.91 -7.18
CA ASP A 194 -7.88 18.89 -5.80
C ASP A 194 -9.35 18.52 -5.71
N TYR A 195 -9.67 17.30 -5.21
CA TYR A 195 -11.07 16.84 -5.09
C TYR A 195 -11.82 17.50 -3.92
N THR A 196 -11.15 18.34 -3.12
CA THR A 196 -11.84 19.18 -2.12
C THR A 196 -12.46 20.43 -2.74
N ASP A 197 -12.08 20.78 -3.97
CA ASP A 197 -12.74 21.81 -4.77
C ASP A 197 -14.12 21.30 -5.25
N PRO A 198 -15.23 22.00 -4.98
CA PRO A 198 -16.55 21.54 -5.40
C PRO A 198 -16.71 21.31 -6.91
N ASP A 199 -15.94 22.01 -7.75
CA ASP A 199 -15.98 21.88 -9.22
C ASP A 199 -14.92 20.96 -9.81
N TRP A 200 -14.29 20.12 -8.99
CA TRP A 200 -13.22 19.24 -9.46
C TRP A 200 -13.64 18.35 -10.65
N ALA A 201 -14.85 17.83 -10.63
CA ALA A 201 -15.36 16.96 -11.70
C ALA A 201 -15.60 17.74 -13.01
N GLY A 202 -16.02 19.01 -12.92
CA GLY A 202 -16.12 19.94 -14.06
C GLY A 202 -14.76 20.19 -14.69
N LYS A 203 -13.72 20.40 -13.89
CA LYS A 203 -12.34 20.59 -14.36
C LYS A 203 -11.82 19.36 -15.11
N VAL A 204 -12.05 18.16 -14.56
CA VAL A 204 -11.67 16.90 -15.24
C VAL A 204 -12.42 16.75 -16.56
N ARG A 205 -13.73 16.98 -16.57
CA ARG A 205 -14.55 16.91 -17.79
C ARG A 205 -14.09 17.89 -18.86
N ALA A 206 -13.78 19.12 -18.49
CA ALA A 206 -13.27 20.14 -19.40
C ALA A 206 -11.91 19.74 -20.01
N PHE A 207 -10.99 19.23 -19.19
CA PHE A 207 -9.69 18.72 -19.66
C PHE A 207 -9.85 17.57 -20.65
N LEU A 208 -10.75 16.62 -20.38
CA LEU A 208 -10.97 15.47 -21.23
C LEU A 208 -11.78 15.79 -22.49
N GLY A 209 -12.50 16.91 -22.52
CA GLY A 209 -13.46 17.25 -23.58
C GLY A 209 -14.70 16.36 -23.59
N GLY A 210 -15.10 15.83 -22.43
CA GLY A 210 -16.24 14.95 -22.22
C GLY A 210 -15.92 13.63 -21.50
N PRO A 211 -16.82 12.65 -21.45
CA PRO A 211 -16.59 11.34 -20.86
C PRO A 211 -15.70 10.50 -21.78
N ARG A 212 -14.39 10.51 -21.53
CA ARG A 212 -13.37 9.83 -22.32
C ARG A 212 -12.43 8.95 -21.52
N ALA A 213 -12.63 8.82 -20.19
CA ALA A 213 -11.80 7.96 -19.39
C ALA A 213 -11.98 6.49 -19.80
N THR A 214 -10.87 5.76 -19.94
CA THR A 214 -10.91 4.34 -20.27
C THR A 214 -10.82 3.47 -19.02
N VAL A 215 -10.24 4.00 -17.93
CA VAL A 215 -10.13 3.29 -16.66
C VAL A 215 -10.18 4.26 -15.47
N VAL A 216 -10.92 3.85 -14.43
CA VAL A 216 -10.92 4.45 -13.10
C VAL A 216 -10.30 3.45 -12.12
N PHE A 217 -9.23 3.85 -11.43
CA PHE A 217 -8.58 3.08 -10.38
C PHE A 217 -9.13 3.45 -9.01
N ASP A 218 -10.21 2.83 -8.56
CA ASP A 218 -10.94 3.27 -7.36
C ASP A 218 -10.50 2.56 -6.07
N GLY A 219 -9.82 3.31 -5.21
CA GLY A 219 -9.53 2.96 -3.82
C GLY A 219 -10.30 3.79 -2.80
N VAL A 220 -11.23 4.66 -3.26
CA VAL A 220 -11.89 5.68 -2.44
C VAL A 220 -13.37 5.37 -2.19
N GLY A 221 -14.11 5.00 -3.23
CA GLY A 221 -15.55 4.76 -3.14
C GLY A 221 -16.40 6.03 -3.06
N GLY A 222 -17.66 5.89 -2.67
CA GLY A 222 -18.60 6.96 -2.39
C GLY A 222 -18.89 7.88 -3.56
N ASP A 223 -19.17 9.16 -3.26
CA ASP A 223 -19.53 10.16 -4.27
C ASP A 223 -18.38 10.47 -5.23
N THR A 224 -17.14 10.34 -4.78
CA THR A 224 -15.97 10.51 -5.66
C THR A 224 -15.96 9.43 -6.74
N ALA A 225 -16.15 8.17 -6.38
CA ALA A 225 -16.22 7.06 -7.34
C ALA A 225 -17.41 7.25 -8.31
N ARG A 226 -18.58 7.62 -7.80
CA ARG A 226 -19.78 7.90 -8.62
C ARG A 226 -19.49 8.97 -9.68
N ALA A 227 -18.86 10.08 -9.28
CA ALA A 227 -18.53 11.15 -10.21
C ALA A 227 -17.50 10.71 -11.27
N LEU A 228 -16.48 9.93 -10.87
CA LEU A 228 -15.45 9.41 -11.78
C LEU A 228 -16.03 8.40 -12.79
N VAL A 229 -16.92 7.50 -12.36
CA VAL A 229 -17.60 6.56 -13.25
C VAL A 229 -18.44 7.31 -14.31
N GLY A 230 -19.03 8.46 -13.95
CA GLY A 230 -19.73 9.35 -14.91
C GLY A 230 -18.82 10.00 -15.97
N LEU A 231 -17.49 9.85 -15.85
CA LEU A 231 -16.50 10.32 -16.84
C LEU A 231 -15.94 9.19 -17.72
N LEU A 232 -16.35 7.93 -17.50
CA LEU A 232 -15.96 6.81 -18.34
C LEU A 232 -16.57 6.93 -19.75
N ALA A 233 -15.76 6.61 -20.74
CA ALA A 233 -16.24 6.35 -22.09
C ALA A 233 -17.06 5.04 -22.13
N PRO A 234 -17.88 4.83 -23.17
CA PRO A 234 -18.51 3.54 -23.42
C PRO A 234 -17.44 2.43 -23.46
N GLY A 235 -17.63 1.36 -22.68
CA GLY A 235 -16.67 0.26 -22.54
C GLY A 235 -15.50 0.53 -21.58
N GLY A 236 -15.48 1.69 -20.92
CA GLY A 236 -14.47 2.00 -19.90
C GLY A 236 -14.63 1.13 -18.65
N GLN A 237 -13.53 0.94 -17.91
CA GLN A 237 -13.41 0.05 -16.77
C GLN A 237 -13.42 0.83 -15.45
N HIS A 238 -14.17 0.34 -14.46
CA HIS A 238 -14.08 0.79 -13.07
C HIS A 238 -13.46 -0.32 -12.21
N LEU A 239 -12.20 -0.15 -11.82
CA LEU A 239 -11.42 -1.13 -11.06
C LEU A 239 -11.45 -0.78 -9.57
N VAL A 240 -12.19 -1.54 -8.78
CA VAL A 240 -12.44 -1.27 -7.37
C VAL A 240 -11.47 -2.09 -6.50
N PHE A 241 -10.66 -1.40 -5.71
CA PHE A 241 -9.74 -2.01 -4.76
C PHE A 241 -9.81 -1.41 -3.35
N GLY A 242 -10.74 -0.51 -3.09
CA GLY A 242 -10.93 0.07 -1.76
C GLY A 242 -12.14 0.99 -1.71
N TRP A 243 -12.44 1.43 -0.50
CA TRP A 243 -13.57 2.31 -0.18
C TRP A 243 -13.21 3.22 1.00
N SER A 244 -12.04 3.84 0.94
CA SER A 244 -11.45 4.60 2.06
C SER A 244 -12.29 5.82 2.48
N SER A 245 -13.21 6.32 1.65
CA SER A 245 -14.13 7.40 2.02
C SER A 245 -15.28 6.95 2.93
N GLU A 246 -15.66 5.67 2.86
CA GLU A 246 -16.81 5.11 3.57
C GLU A 246 -16.41 4.45 4.91
N GLY A 247 -15.09 4.30 5.16
CA GLY A 247 -14.57 3.57 6.30
C GLY A 247 -14.62 2.05 6.12
N ILE A 248 -13.79 1.33 6.87
CA ILE A 248 -13.63 -0.13 6.72
C ILE A 248 -14.85 -0.89 7.26
N ARG A 249 -15.62 -0.29 8.19
CA ARG A 249 -16.75 -0.95 8.87
C ARG A 249 -17.94 -1.20 7.95
N GLU A 250 -18.26 -0.29 7.06
CA GLU A 250 -19.55 -0.25 6.36
C GLU A 250 -19.40 -0.22 4.84
N GLY A 251 -18.20 0.10 4.32
CA GLY A 251 -17.98 0.32 2.90
C GLY A 251 -17.98 -0.99 2.10
N ARG A 252 -18.75 -1.00 1.03
CA ARG A 252 -18.71 -2.03 -0.02
C ARG A 252 -18.10 -1.48 -1.30
N GLY A 253 -17.71 -0.21 -1.29
CA GLY A 253 -17.34 0.53 -2.47
C GLY A 253 -18.54 0.84 -3.37
N TYR A 254 -18.36 1.77 -4.29
CA TYR A 254 -19.34 2.07 -5.31
C TYR A 254 -19.23 1.07 -6.46
N HIS A 255 -20.34 0.42 -6.83
CA HIS A 255 -20.37 -0.56 -7.91
C HIS A 255 -21.48 -0.25 -8.90
N VAL A 256 -21.18 -0.44 -10.19
CA VAL A 256 -22.13 -0.37 -11.30
C VAL A 256 -22.04 -1.68 -12.06
N ASP A 257 -23.18 -2.36 -12.21
CA ASP A 257 -23.25 -3.64 -12.91
C ASP A 257 -22.75 -3.53 -14.34
N GLY A 258 -21.92 -4.49 -14.76
CA GLY A 258 -21.31 -4.52 -16.09
C GLY A 258 -20.16 -3.53 -16.30
N VAL A 259 -19.86 -2.65 -15.34
CA VAL A 259 -18.79 -1.64 -15.43
C VAL A 259 -17.74 -1.82 -14.34
N SER A 260 -18.16 -2.10 -13.10
CA SER A 260 -17.29 -2.21 -11.96
C SER A 260 -16.76 -3.63 -11.76
N GLN A 261 -15.45 -3.74 -11.49
CA GLN A 261 -14.78 -5.00 -11.18
C GLN A 261 -13.98 -4.85 -9.89
N SER A 262 -14.21 -5.76 -8.92
CA SER A 262 -13.34 -5.90 -7.75
C SER A 262 -12.06 -6.63 -8.16
N VAL A 263 -10.90 -6.00 -7.87
CA VAL A 263 -9.61 -6.46 -8.42
C VAL A 263 -8.61 -6.89 -7.34
N LEU A 264 -9.06 -7.06 -6.08
CA LEU A 264 -8.23 -7.59 -4.99
C LEU A 264 -8.62 -9.04 -4.62
N GLY A 265 -7.81 -9.63 -3.74
CA GLY A 265 -8.05 -10.96 -3.20
C GLY A 265 -8.00 -12.05 -4.28
N PRO A 266 -8.99 -12.98 -4.30
CA PRO A 266 -8.97 -14.10 -5.24
C PRO A 266 -8.87 -13.70 -6.70
N ALA A 267 -9.52 -12.62 -7.12
CA ALA A 267 -9.47 -12.13 -8.50
C ALA A 267 -8.04 -11.76 -8.92
N MET A 268 -7.33 -11.02 -8.07
CA MET A 268 -5.94 -10.64 -8.30
C MET A 268 -5.04 -11.87 -8.38
N LEU A 269 -5.17 -12.81 -7.45
CA LEU A 269 -4.35 -14.02 -7.40
C LEU A 269 -4.57 -14.90 -8.64
N ALA A 270 -5.81 -15.07 -9.04
CA ALA A 270 -6.15 -15.82 -10.25
C ALA A 270 -5.60 -15.17 -11.53
N ARG A 271 -5.60 -13.83 -11.60
CA ARG A 271 -5.07 -13.08 -12.75
C ARG A 271 -3.55 -13.20 -12.88
N VAL A 272 -2.84 -13.19 -11.74
CA VAL A 272 -1.38 -13.39 -11.71
C VAL A 272 -1.03 -14.83 -12.08
N GLY A 273 -1.77 -15.80 -11.54
CA GLY A 273 -1.52 -17.22 -11.75
C GLY A 273 -0.21 -17.72 -11.12
N GLY A 274 0.13 -18.96 -11.46
CA GLY A 274 1.35 -19.61 -10.98
C GLY A 274 1.25 -20.15 -9.54
N PRO A 275 2.32 -20.79 -9.02
CA PRO A 275 2.31 -21.46 -7.71
C PRO A 275 2.36 -20.48 -6.54
N ASP A 276 2.98 -19.31 -6.71
CA ASP A 276 3.09 -18.27 -5.69
C ASP A 276 2.86 -16.88 -6.32
N PRO A 277 1.60 -16.50 -6.54
CA PRO A 277 1.27 -15.24 -7.21
C PRO A 277 1.67 -14.01 -6.40
N LEU A 278 1.65 -14.07 -5.05
CA LEU A 278 2.08 -12.95 -4.22
C LEU A 278 3.58 -12.71 -4.36
N ARG A 279 4.39 -13.75 -4.26
CA ARG A 279 5.84 -13.65 -4.43
C ARG A 279 6.22 -13.15 -5.82
N THR A 280 5.49 -13.57 -6.85
CA THR A 280 5.67 -13.08 -8.23
C THR A 280 5.48 -11.56 -8.30
N LEU A 281 4.41 -11.03 -7.69
CA LEU A 281 4.16 -9.58 -7.65
C LEU A 281 5.18 -8.84 -6.78
N GLU A 282 5.63 -9.42 -5.67
CA GLU A 282 6.64 -8.87 -4.77
C GLU A 282 7.97 -8.68 -5.51
N LEU A 283 8.43 -9.71 -6.22
CA LEU A 283 9.65 -9.66 -7.05
C LEU A 283 9.53 -8.60 -8.15
N ARG A 284 8.41 -8.58 -8.87
CA ARG A 284 8.17 -7.55 -9.90
C ARG A 284 8.21 -6.14 -9.31
N ALA A 285 7.56 -5.93 -8.16
CA ALA A 285 7.52 -4.62 -7.52
C ALA A 285 8.93 -4.14 -7.12
N LEU A 286 9.73 -5.01 -6.52
CA LEU A 286 11.11 -4.70 -6.16
C LEU A 286 11.98 -4.42 -7.40
N THR A 287 11.78 -5.18 -8.49
CA THR A 287 12.47 -4.96 -9.77
C THR A 287 12.10 -3.60 -10.40
N GLU A 288 10.80 -3.25 -10.45
CA GLU A 288 10.35 -1.95 -10.99
C GLU A 288 11.00 -0.77 -10.25
N ALA A 289 11.14 -0.90 -8.92
CA ALA A 289 11.80 0.12 -8.11
C ALA A 289 13.33 0.14 -8.30
N ALA A 290 13.97 -1.03 -8.38
CA ALA A 290 15.41 -1.15 -8.59
C ALA A 290 15.86 -0.57 -9.94
N GLU A 291 15.05 -0.73 -10.97
CA GLU A 291 15.30 -0.20 -12.31
C GLU A 291 14.83 1.25 -12.49
N GLY A 292 14.30 1.86 -11.43
CA GLY A 292 13.86 3.27 -11.43
C GLY A 292 12.58 3.55 -12.22
N ARG A 293 11.87 2.51 -12.70
CA ARG A 293 10.59 2.70 -13.40
C ARG A 293 9.47 3.13 -12.48
N LEU A 294 9.52 2.68 -11.20
CA LEU A 294 8.61 3.13 -10.16
C LEU A 294 9.39 3.65 -8.96
N THR A 295 9.06 4.84 -8.52
CA THR A 295 9.67 5.48 -7.35
C THR A 295 8.61 5.62 -6.25
N PRO A 296 8.59 4.72 -5.23
CA PRO A 296 7.60 4.80 -4.18
C PRO A 296 7.81 6.05 -3.32
N ALA A 297 6.74 6.80 -3.10
CA ALA A 297 6.72 7.86 -2.11
C ALA A 297 6.57 7.26 -0.70
N VAL A 298 7.33 7.76 0.26
CA VAL A 298 7.29 7.32 1.67
C VAL A 298 7.09 8.50 2.61
N HIS A 299 6.33 8.26 3.68
CA HIS A 299 6.12 9.20 4.79
C HIS A 299 6.65 8.54 6.06
N ARG A 300 7.76 9.03 6.56
CA ARG A 300 8.53 8.41 7.64
C ARG A 300 8.09 8.97 8.99
N PHE A 301 7.99 8.10 9.98
CA PHE A 301 7.80 8.43 11.39
C PHE A 301 8.78 7.61 12.24
N PRO A 302 9.31 8.14 13.35
CA PRO A 302 9.98 7.33 14.34
C PRO A 302 9.05 6.22 14.86
N LEU A 303 9.59 5.04 15.19
CA LEU A 303 8.80 3.93 15.75
C LEU A 303 7.98 4.39 16.97
N ALA A 304 8.58 5.18 17.86
CA ALA A 304 7.92 5.71 19.05
C ALA A 304 6.67 6.56 18.75
N GLU A 305 6.55 7.07 17.52
CA GLU A 305 5.43 7.91 17.07
C GLU A 305 4.35 7.11 16.30
N ALA A 306 4.27 5.79 16.46
CA ALA A 306 3.32 4.94 15.76
C ALA A 306 1.86 5.40 15.94
N ALA A 307 1.47 5.89 17.12
CA ALA A 307 0.16 6.48 17.35
C ALA A 307 -0.09 7.72 16.49
N ALA A 308 0.90 8.60 16.34
CA ALA A 308 0.83 9.77 15.46
C ALA A 308 0.75 9.37 13.98
N ALA A 309 1.51 8.35 13.56
CA ALA A 309 1.48 7.79 12.21
C ALA A 309 0.08 7.25 11.85
N HIS A 310 -0.54 6.48 12.75
CA HIS A 310 -1.90 5.97 12.56
C HIS A 310 -2.92 7.12 12.45
N ARG A 311 -2.90 8.10 13.38
CA ARG A 311 -3.77 9.29 13.29
C ARG A 311 -3.58 10.08 12.00
N ALA A 312 -2.33 10.25 11.55
CA ALA A 312 -2.05 10.97 10.32
C ALA A 312 -2.61 10.24 9.09
N LEU A 313 -2.57 8.90 9.09
CA LEU A 313 -3.14 8.08 8.03
C LEU A 313 -4.68 8.15 8.03
N GLU A 314 -5.32 8.00 9.19
CA GLU A 314 -6.78 8.07 9.39
C GLU A 314 -7.33 9.45 9.00
N THR A 315 -6.63 10.51 9.34
CA THR A 315 -7.01 11.90 8.98
C THR A 315 -6.53 12.35 7.61
N ARG A 316 -6.00 11.41 6.79
CA ARG A 316 -5.53 11.65 5.42
C ARG A 316 -4.48 12.76 5.33
N ARG A 317 -3.63 12.93 6.34
CA ARG A 317 -2.53 13.92 6.35
C ARG A 317 -1.21 13.37 5.82
N THR A 318 -1.19 12.12 5.35
CA THR A 318 -0.01 11.46 4.81
C THR A 318 0.05 11.54 3.29
N THR A 319 1.26 11.33 2.74
CA THR A 319 1.53 11.11 1.33
C THR A 319 2.39 9.86 1.17
N GLY A 320 2.17 9.09 0.11
CA GLY A 320 2.91 7.84 -0.08
C GLY A 320 2.59 6.76 0.95
N LYS A 321 3.49 5.80 1.09
CA LYS A 321 3.44 4.75 2.11
C LYS A 321 3.92 5.30 3.45
N VAL A 322 3.15 5.07 4.50
CA VAL A 322 3.59 5.37 5.88
C VAL A 322 4.53 4.27 6.36
N VAL A 323 5.65 4.70 6.94
CA VAL A 323 6.72 3.82 7.42
C VAL A 323 7.17 4.26 8.80
N LEU A 324 7.38 3.30 9.71
CA LEU A 324 7.96 3.49 11.04
C LEU A 324 9.45 3.10 10.98
N GLU A 325 10.30 3.92 11.56
CA GLU A 325 11.74 3.67 11.67
C GLU A 325 12.12 3.56 13.16
N PRO A 326 12.65 2.39 13.60
CA PRO A 326 13.13 2.16 14.97
C PRO A 326 14.29 3.06 15.39
#